data_0f160ad0f6dd9b64980e692d1748c544
#
_entry.id   0f160ad0f6dd9b64980e692d1748c544
#
_cell.length_a   1.000
_cell.length_b   1.000
_cell.length_c   1.000
_cell.angle_alpha   90.00
_cell.angle_beta   90.00
_cell.angle_gamma   90.00
#
_symmetry.space_group_name_H-M   'P 1'
#
loop_
_entity.id
_entity.type
_entity.pdbx_description
1 polymer ?
#
loop_
_entity_poly.entity_id
_entity_poly.type
_entity_poly.pdbx_seq_one_letter_code
_entity_poly.pdbx_strand_id
1 'polypeptide(L)'
;MNRMIDVARILKKKPQYCKLYTKDGGSCMFGYVDERFGIISVFRGSQEYLFNRYGNFAFYTDDGVDRSLYPSEKMHDWTKFSWEKGNIVVSDDEKEKVIFDHFTDDDYNLFIGRPLIKKDDGNLEDTEEDMYLTENYRTKFIEMQWKPIDRKRINHGKKHL
;
A
#
# COMPACT_ATOMS: atom_id res chain seq x y z
N MET A 1 -12.50 13.15 10.09
CA MET A 1 -11.14 13.66 9.90
C MET A 1 -10.38 12.83 8.91
N ASN A 2 -9.78 13.45 7.93
CA ASN A 2 -9.01 12.73 6.92
C ASN A 2 -7.57 12.55 7.38
N ARG A 3 -7.09 11.36 7.21
CA ARG A 3 -5.68 11.06 7.41
C ARG A 3 -5.03 10.91 6.06
N MET A 4 -3.82 11.40 5.95
CA MET A 4 -3.08 11.27 4.71
C MET A 4 -2.14 10.07 4.81
N ILE A 5 -2.16 9.25 3.78
CA ILE A 5 -1.31 8.06 3.74
C ILE A 5 0.07 8.47 3.27
N ASP A 6 1.08 8.01 3.96
CA ASP A 6 2.47 8.29 3.62
C ASP A 6 2.92 7.33 2.52
N VAL A 7 2.67 7.72 1.27
CA VAL A 7 2.96 6.90 0.10
C VAL A 7 4.47 6.69 -0.04
N ALA A 8 5.27 7.70 0.29
CA ALA A 8 6.72 7.56 0.22
C ALA A 8 7.20 6.43 1.12
N ARG A 9 6.62 6.32 2.32
CA ARG A 9 6.99 5.26 3.25
C ARG A 9 6.65 3.88 2.70
N ILE A 10 5.51 3.76 2.03
CA ILE A 10 5.12 2.50 1.40
C ILE A 10 6.09 2.16 0.28
N LEU A 11 6.39 3.13 -0.58
CA LEU A 11 7.23 2.89 -1.75
C LEU A 11 8.68 2.59 -1.39
N LYS A 12 9.16 3.06 -0.25
CA LYS A 12 10.53 2.73 0.19
C LYS A 12 10.76 1.23 0.26
N LYS A 13 9.71 0.46 0.52
CA LYS A 13 9.80 -0.99 0.65
C LYS A 13 9.54 -1.73 -0.65
N LYS A 14 9.27 -1.02 -1.73
CA LYS A 14 8.95 -1.64 -3.01
C LYS A 14 10.18 -1.66 -3.90
N PRO A 15 10.26 -2.65 -4.80
CA PRO A 15 11.41 -2.72 -5.70
C PRO A 15 11.41 -1.55 -6.66
N GLN A 16 12.62 -1.10 -6.99
CA GLN A 16 12.79 -0.10 -8.02
C GLN A 16 12.19 -0.62 -9.33
N TYR A 17 11.60 0.29 -10.09
CA TYR A 17 10.96 0.01 -11.37
C TYR A 17 9.63 -0.73 -11.28
N CYS A 18 9.08 -0.92 -10.07
CA CYS A 18 7.73 -1.46 -9.99
C CYS A 18 6.77 -0.50 -10.69
N LYS A 19 5.70 -1.07 -11.24
CA LYS A 19 4.77 -0.32 -12.07
C LYS A 19 3.80 0.47 -11.20
N LEU A 20 3.60 1.72 -11.57
CA LEU A 20 2.63 2.61 -10.93
C LEU A 20 1.76 3.25 -12.00
N TYR A 21 0.85 4.14 -11.60
CA TYR A 21 -0.13 4.68 -12.54
C TYR A 21 -0.52 6.11 -12.16
N THR A 22 -0.76 6.92 -13.16
CA THR A 22 -1.43 8.23 -12.99
C THR A 22 -2.57 8.32 -14.00
N LYS A 23 -3.65 8.98 -13.61
CA LYS A 23 -4.81 9.09 -14.50
C LYS A 23 -4.52 9.93 -15.73
N ASP A 24 -3.65 10.92 -15.61
CA ASP A 24 -3.36 11.84 -16.70
C ASP A 24 -2.34 11.29 -17.70
N GLY A 25 -1.53 10.31 -17.30
CA GLY A 25 -0.45 9.84 -18.16
C GLY A 25 -0.32 8.34 -18.28
N GLY A 26 -1.10 7.58 -17.53
CA GLY A 26 -1.06 6.12 -17.61
C GLY A 26 0.06 5.52 -16.79
N SER A 27 0.58 4.39 -17.26
CA SER A 27 1.59 3.63 -16.53
C SER A 27 2.90 4.39 -16.43
N CYS A 28 3.54 4.25 -15.28
CA CYS A 28 4.87 4.79 -15.04
C CYS A 28 5.63 3.82 -14.13
N MET A 29 6.90 4.08 -13.90
CA MET A 29 7.75 3.20 -13.10
C MET A 29 8.30 3.94 -11.91
N PHE A 30 8.26 3.28 -10.76
CA PHE A 30 8.84 3.83 -9.54
C PHE A 30 10.36 3.97 -9.70
N GLY A 31 10.89 5.13 -9.39
CA GLY A 31 12.32 5.36 -9.39
C GLY A 31 12.93 5.21 -8.01
N TYR A 32 12.71 6.20 -7.17
CA TYR A 32 13.26 6.19 -5.81
C TYR A 32 12.50 7.18 -4.94
N VAL A 33 12.77 7.12 -3.63
CA VAL A 33 12.27 8.08 -2.65
C VAL A 33 13.45 8.86 -2.09
N ASP A 34 13.37 10.19 -2.16
CA ASP A 34 14.32 11.05 -1.46
C ASP A 34 13.82 11.20 -0.03
N GLU A 35 14.43 10.51 0.90
CA GLU A 35 13.92 10.44 2.27
C GLU A 35 14.01 11.75 3.02
N ARG A 36 14.96 12.62 2.64
CA ARG A 36 15.09 13.90 3.33
C ARG A 36 13.87 14.77 3.14
N PHE A 37 13.28 14.73 1.96
CA PHE A 37 12.15 15.60 1.64
C PHE A 37 10.86 14.82 1.42
N GLY A 38 10.93 13.49 1.45
CA GLY A 38 9.75 12.68 1.18
C GLY A 38 9.28 12.78 -0.26
N ILE A 39 10.20 13.07 -1.18
CA ILE A 39 9.84 13.21 -2.59
C ILE A 39 9.92 11.86 -3.26
N ILE A 40 8.89 11.55 -4.04
CA ILE A 40 8.80 10.31 -4.80
C ILE A 40 9.14 10.62 -6.24
N SER A 41 10.09 9.90 -6.81
CA SER A 41 10.49 10.03 -8.21
C SER A 41 9.94 8.86 -9.01
N VAL A 42 9.25 9.16 -10.11
CA VAL A 42 8.77 8.14 -11.03
C VAL A 42 9.19 8.51 -12.44
N PHE A 43 9.24 7.52 -13.31
CA PHE A 43 9.69 7.70 -14.69
C PHE A 43 8.63 7.22 -15.66
N ARG A 44 8.48 7.98 -16.74
CA ARG A 44 7.68 7.57 -17.88
C ARG A 44 8.56 7.75 -19.10
N GLY A 45 9.09 6.63 -19.61
CA GLY A 45 10.15 6.71 -20.62
C GLY A 45 11.39 7.34 -20.03
N SER A 46 11.91 8.36 -20.66
CA SER A 46 13.10 9.05 -20.18
C SER A 46 12.78 10.26 -19.30
N GLN A 47 11.50 10.52 -19.04
CA GLN A 47 11.10 11.68 -18.26
C GLN A 47 10.85 11.33 -16.82
N GLU A 48 11.31 12.19 -15.93
CA GLU A 48 11.13 12.02 -14.49
C GLU A 48 10.01 12.94 -14.01
N TYR A 49 9.16 12.42 -13.13
CA TYR A 49 8.10 13.18 -12.50
C TYR A 49 8.21 13.05 -10.99
N LEU A 50 7.99 14.15 -10.29
CA LEU A 50 8.16 14.19 -8.84
C LEU A 50 6.81 14.35 -8.16
N PHE A 51 6.64 13.62 -7.08
CA PHE A 51 5.42 13.66 -6.25
C PHE A 51 5.82 13.89 -4.81
N ASN A 52 4.93 14.50 -4.04
CA ASN A 52 5.19 14.66 -2.61
C ASN A 52 4.96 13.33 -1.90
N ARG A 53 5.20 13.31 -0.60
CA ARG A 53 5.12 12.05 0.17
C ARG A 53 3.73 11.42 0.19
N TYR A 54 2.70 12.18 -0.16
CA TYR A 54 1.33 11.66 -0.18
C TYR A 54 0.89 11.23 -1.57
N GLY A 55 1.79 11.25 -2.54
CA GLY A 55 1.48 10.82 -3.90
C GLY A 55 0.82 11.90 -4.75
N ASN A 56 0.85 13.15 -4.31
CA ASN A 56 0.32 14.25 -5.12
C ASN A 56 1.45 14.85 -5.95
N PHE A 57 1.11 15.27 -7.18
CA PHE A 57 2.10 15.88 -8.06
C PHE A 57 2.77 17.06 -7.35
N ALA A 58 4.09 17.13 -7.47
CA ALA A 58 4.87 18.11 -6.69
C ALA A 58 4.63 19.55 -7.12
N PHE A 59 4.24 19.77 -8.37
CA PHE A 59 4.01 21.10 -8.89
C PHE A 59 2.52 21.42 -8.91
N TYR A 60 2.17 22.55 -8.32
CA TYR A 60 0.78 22.94 -8.27
C TYR A 60 0.25 23.27 -9.68
N THR A 61 -0.93 22.78 -10.00
CA THR A 61 -1.64 23.13 -11.22
C THR A 61 -3.08 23.42 -10.87
N ASP A 62 -3.71 24.29 -11.64
CA ASP A 62 -5.06 24.77 -11.36
C ASP A 62 -6.02 24.42 -12.47
N ASP A 63 -5.82 23.27 -13.12
CA ASP A 63 -6.62 22.85 -14.26
C ASP A 63 -7.62 21.73 -13.94
N GLY A 64 -7.70 21.33 -12.67
CA GLY A 64 -8.65 20.30 -12.25
C GLY A 64 -8.28 18.89 -12.69
N VAL A 65 -7.11 18.68 -13.26
CA VAL A 65 -6.67 17.36 -13.68
C VAL A 65 -6.08 16.61 -12.49
N ASP A 66 -6.53 15.35 -12.31
CA ASP A 66 -5.99 14.51 -11.26
C ASP A 66 -4.64 13.94 -11.71
N ARG A 67 -3.57 14.46 -11.10
CA ARG A 67 -2.21 14.01 -11.37
C ARG A 67 -1.63 13.20 -10.21
N SER A 68 -2.49 12.67 -9.35
CA SER A 68 -2.04 11.85 -8.24
C SER A 68 -1.46 10.54 -8.73
N LEU A 69 -0.57 10.00 -7.88
CA LEU A 69 0.06 8.71 -8.13
C LEU A 69 -0.79 7.61 -7.50
N TYR A 70 -0.95 6.50 -8.21
CA TYR A 70 -1.73 5.35 -7.75
C TYR A 70 -0.94 4.06 -7.92
N PRO A 71 -1.26 3.02 -7.15
CA PRO A 71 -0.60 1.72 -7.34
C PRO A 71 -0.83 1.14 -8.73
N SER A 72 -2.06 1.25 -9.27
CA SER A 72 -2.35 0.77 -10.62
C SER A 72 -3.61 1.46 -11.12
N GLU A 73 -3.95 1.18 -12.35
CA GLU A 73 -5.17 1.73 -12.94
C GLU A 73 -6.43 1.31 -12.19
N LYS A 74 -6.47 0.08 -11.74
CA LYS A 74 -7.66 -0.48 -11.09
C LYS A 74 -7.62 -0.39 -9.59
N MET A 75 -6.45 -0.46 -8.99
CA MET A 75 -6.33 -0.44 -7.54
C MET A 75 -5.68 0.87 -7.11
N HIS A 76 -6.48 1.74 -6.49
CA HIS A 76 -6.03 3.06 -6.07
C HIS A 76 -5.74 3.16 -4.58
N ASP A 77 -5.97 2.10 -3.83
CA ASP A 77 -5.87 2.12 -2.36
C ASP A 77 -4.45 1.80 -1.92
N TRP A 78 -3.71 2.83 -1.54
CA TRP A 78 -2.34 2.66 -1.08
C TRP A 78 -2.22 1.79 0.17
N THR A 79 -3.26 1.79 1.03
CA THR A 79 -3.20 0.95 2.22
C THR A 79 -3.12 -0.52 1.85
N LYS A 80 -3.82 -0.93 0.81
CA LYS A 80 -3.77 -2.32 0.36
C LYS A 80 -2.46 -2.61 -0.37
N PHE A 81 -1.96 -1.66 -1.14
CA PHE A 81 -0.68 -1.85 -1.81
C PHE A 81 0.48 -2.03 -0.82
N SER A 82 0.31 -1.58 0.40
CA SER A 82 1.34 -1.70 1.43
C SER A 82 1.42 -3.07 2.08
N TRP A 83 0.51 -3.97 1.76
CA TRP A 83 0.52 -5.31 2.36
C TRP A 83 1.85 -6.01 2.07
N GLU A 84 2.35 -6.73 3.08
CA GLU A 84 3.60 -7.45 3.00
C GLU A 84 3.35 -8.92 3.28
N LYS A 85 4.22 -9.78 2.75
CA LYS A 85 4.11 -11.21 2.94
C LYS A 85 4.00 -11.54 4.43
N GLY A 86 2.98 -12.34 4.78
CA GLY A 86 2.72 -12.70 6.15
C GLY A 86 1.67 -11.85 6.82
N ASN A 87 1.28 -10.73 6.24
CA ASN A 87 0.19 -9.92 6.80
C ASN A 87 -1.12 -10.73 6.75
N ILE A 88 -1.94 -10.57 7.77
CA ILE A 88 -3.28 -11.17 7.78
C ILE A 88 -4.26 -10.13 7.29
N VAL A 89 -4.98 -10.48 6.22
CA VAL A 89 -6.03 -9.63 5.67
C VAL A 89 -7.37 -10.29 5.94
N VAL A 90 -8.40 -9.48 6.08
CA VAL A 90 -9.72 -9.90 6.51
C VAL A 90 -10.72 -9.46 5.45
N SER A 91 -11.64 -10.36 5.10
CA SER A 91 -12.71 -10.01 4.16
C SER A 91 -13.60 -8.91 4.73
N ASP A 92 -14.28 -8.18 3.84
CA ASP A 92 -15.14 -7.07 4.25
C ASP A 92 -16.25 -7.51 5.19
N ASP A 93 -16.75 -8.74 5.04
CA ASP A 93 -17.77 -9.29 5.94
C ASP A 93 -17.15 -9.90 7.21
N GLU A 94 -15.83 -9.84 7.35
CA GLU A 94 -15.06 -10.34 8.49
C GLU A 94 -15.15 -11.84 8.72
N LYS A 95 -15.61 -12.59 7.74
CA LYS A 95 -15.75 -14.04 7.88
C LYS A 95 -14.52 -14.82 7.46
N GLU A 96 -13.70 -14.24 6.61
CA GLU A 96 -12.51 -14.92 6.13
C GLU A 96 -11.27 -14.15 6.51
N LYS A 97 -10.24 -14.90 6.92
CA LYS A 97 -8.91 -14.35 7.16
C LYS A 97 -7.94 -15.07 6.24
N VAL A 98 -7.05 -14.31 5.63
CA VAL A 98 -6.10 -14.85 4.67
C VAL A 98 -4.72 -14.30 5.00
N ILE A 99 -3.72 -15.16 4.91
CA ILE A 99 -2.32 -14.72 5.06
C ILE A 99 -1.86 -14.28 3.67
N PHE A 100 -1.57 -13.00 3.53
CA PHE A 100 -1.15 -12.43 2.26
C PHE A 100 0.24 -12.92 1.87
N ASP A 101 0.42 -13.30 0.61
CA ASP A 101 1.74 -13.67 0.09
C ASP A 101 2.26 -12.59 -0.87
N HIS A 102 1.59 -12.41 -2.00
CA HIS A 102 2.00 -11.40 -2.97
C HIS A 102 0.85 -11.07 -3.93
N PHE A 103 0.97 -9.93 -4.61
CA PHE A 103 0.04 -9.59 -5.68
C PHE A 103 0.39 -10.37 -6.94
N THR A 104 -0.61 -10.71 -7.75
CA THR A 104 -0.43 -11.58 -8.91
C THR A 104 0.13 -10.87 -10.13
N ASP A 105 -0.16 -9.57 -10.26
CA ASP A 105 0.19 -8.84 -11.47
C ASP A 105 0.47 -7.38 -11.14
N ASP A 106 0.78 -6.62 -12.16
CA ASP A 106 1.09 -5.21 -12.01
C ASP A 106 -0.12 -4.36 -11.63
N ASP A 107 -1.31 -4.87 -11.87
CA ASP A 107 -2.51 -4.12 -11.52
C ASP A 107 -2.87 -4.24 -10.05
N TYR A 108 -2.27 -5.17 -9.34
CA TYR A 108 -2.50 -5.38 -7.91
C TYR A 108 -3.96 -5.64 -7.56
N ASN A 109 -4.71 -6.11 -8.54
CA ASN A 109 -6.14 -6.35 -8.39
C ASN A 109 -6.42 -7.70 -7.74
N LEU A 110 -5.48 -8.61 -7.84
CA LEU A 110 -5.58 -9.96 -7.29
C LEU A 110 -4.35 -10.25 -6.45
N PHE A 111 -4.53 -11.04 -5.41
CA PHE A 111 -3.39 -11.46 -4.61
C PHE A 111 -3.45 -12.95 -4.33
N ILE A 112 -2.29 -13.51 -4.06
CA ILE A 112 -2.15 -14.91 -3.64
C ILE A 112 -2.01 -14.90 -2.13
N GLY A 113 -2.71 -15.81 -1.48
CA GLY A 113 -2.64 -15.96 -0.03
C GLY A 113 -3.10 -17.33 0.39
N ARG A 114 -3.06 -17.58 1.70
CA ARG A 114 -3.51 -18.83 2.29
C ARG A 114 -4.62 -18.56 3.28
N PRO A 115 -5.74 -19.27 3.18
CA PRO A 115 -6.80 -19.07 4.17
C PRO A 115 -6.30 -19.47 5.57
N LEU A 116 -6.65 -18.68 6.55
CA LEU A 116 -6.25 -18.91 7.94
C LEU A 116 -7.38 -19.69 8.61
N ILE A 117 -7.21 -21.02 8.68
CA ILE A 117 -8.22 -21.91 9.23
C ILE A 117 -7.65 -22.59 10.45
N LYS A 118 -8.41 -22.58 11.57
CA LYS A 118 -7.99 -23.24 12.78
C LYS A 118 -8.57 -24.63 12.84
N LYS A 119 -7.76 -25.59 13.29
CA LYS A 119 -8.22 -26.93 13.59
C LYS A 119 -8.96 -26.93 14.93
N ASP A 120 -9.65 -28.03 15.21
CA ASP A 120 -10.39 -28.17 16.45
C ASP A 120 -9.50 -28.03 17.69
N ASP A 121 -8.23 -28.40 17.57
CA ASP A 121 -7.29 -28.30 18.68
C ASP A 121 -6.66 -26.89 18.84
N GLY A 122 -7.10 -25.94 18.02
CA GLY A 122 -6.60 -24.57 18.09
C GLY A 122 -5.38 -24.29 17.23
N ASN A 123 -4.77 -25.31 16.64
CA ASN A 123 -3.64 -25.12 15.74
C ASN A 123 -4.10 -24.68 14.36
N LEU A 124 -3.22 -24.05 13.61
CA LEU A 124 -3.56 -23.64 12.26
C LEU A 124 -3.53 -24.83 11.31
N GLU A 125 -4.53 -24.88 10.45
CA GLU A 125 -4.59 -25.90 9.41
C GLU A 125 -3.60 -25.54 8.30
N ASP A 126 -2.95 -26.56 7.73
CA ASP A 126 -2.05 -26.37 6.60
C ASP A 126 -2.90 -26.27 5.33
N THR A 127 -3.03 -25.07 4.80
CA THR A 127 -3.86 -24.79 3.64
C THR A 127 -3.00 -24.45 2.44
N GLU A 128 -3.57 -24.66 1.25
CA GLU A 128 -2.89 -24.32 0.01
C GLU A 128 -3.14 -22.86 -0.34
N GLU A 129 -2.26 -22.31 -1.14
CA GLU A 129 -2.42 -20.95 -1.66
C GLU A 129 -3.60 -20.89 -2.61
N ASP A 130 -4.27 -19.76 -2.61
CA ASP A 130 -5.39 -19.49 -3.48
C ASP A 130 -5.34 -18.01 -3.89
N MET A 131 -6.21 -17.65 -4.80
CA MET A 131 -6.24 -16.32 -5.39
C MET A 131 -7.48 -15.56 -4.91
N TYR A 132 -7.28 -14.29 -4.54
CA TYR A 132 -8.32 -13.47 -3.95
C TYR A 132 -8.38 -12.10 -4.61
N LEU A 133 -9.57 -11.50 -4.60
CA LEU A 133 -9.75 -10.13 -5.09
C LEU A 133 -9.32 -9.15 -4.02
N THR A 134 -8.34 -8.31 -4.34
CA THR A 134 -7.80 -7.33 -3.41
C THR A 134 -8.89 -6.42 -2.86
N GLU A 135 -9.85 -6.05 -3.70
CA GLU A 135 -10.91 -5.11 -3.29
C GLU A 135 -11.78 -5.61 -2.13
N ASN A 136 -11.84 -6.93 -1.93
CA ASN A 136 -12.70 -7.53 -0.92
C ASN A 136 -12.04 -7.72 0.44
N TYR A 137 -10.78 -7.33 0.59
CA TYR A 137 -10.00 -7.59 1.80
C TYR A 137 -9.34 -6.32 2.31
N ARG A 138 -9.06 -6.31 3.62
CA ARG A 138 -8.36 -5.20 4.27
C ARG A 138 -7.55 -5.73 5.45
N THR A 139 -6.61 -4.92 5.93
CA THR A 139 -5.90 -5.25 7.16
C THR A 139 -6.58 -4.56 8.34
N LYS A 140 -6.36 -5.11 9.53
CA LYS A 140 -6.90 -4.49 10.74
C LYS A 140 -6.08 -3.31 11.22
N PHE A 141 -4.80 -3.26 10.83
CA PHE A 141 -3.88 -2.24 11.33
C PHE A 141 -3.40 -1.33 10.20
N ILE A 142 -4.36 -0.77 9.47
CA ILE A 142 -4.04 0.08 8.32
C ILE A 142 -3.37 1.39 8.74
N GLU A 143 -3.59 1.84 9.98
CA GLU A 143 -2.98 3.09 10.44
C GLU A 143 -1.45 3.03 10.48
N MET A 144 -0.88 1.87 10.39
CA MET A 144 0.57 1.75 10.26
C MET A 144 1.10 2.39 8.98
N GLN A 145 0.24 2.55 7.99
CA GLN A 145 0.62 3.12 6.70
C GLN A 145 0.33 4.61 6.62
N TRP A 146 -0.19 5.18 7.70
CA TRP A 146 -0.53 6.58 7.74
C TRP A 146 0.66 7.39 8.23
N LYS A 147 0.61 8.68 7.95
CA LYS A 147 1.62 9.58 8.45
C LYS A 147 1.65 9.51 9.98
N PRO A 148 2.82 9.40 10.60
CA PRO A 148 2.92 9.32 12.06
C PRO A 148 2.28 10.52 12.72
N ILE A 149 1.60 10.22 13.74
CA ILE A 149 0.96 11.25 14.51
C ILE A 149 1.71 11.34 15.78
N ASP A 150 2.27 11.77 16.09
CA ASP A 150 2.88 11.78 17.09
C ASP A 150 2.95 11.02 18.04
N ARG A 151 3.25 11.01 18.15
CA ARG A 151 3.32 10.38 18.87
C ARG A 151 3.55 10.43 20.04
N LYS A 152 3.44 10.64 20.48
CA LYS A 152 3.56 10.57 21.57
C LYS A 152 3.15 9.52 22.17
N ARG A 153 2.96 8.91 21.64
CA ARG A 153 2.59 7.86 22.05
C ARG A 153 3.57 7.03 22.37
N ILE A 154 4.41 7.36 22.45
CA ILE A 154 5.19 6.73 22.72
C ILE A 154 5.81 6.73 23.70
N ASN A 155 5.71 7.11 24.07
CA ASN A 155 5.94 7.14 24.98
C ASN A 155 5.62 6.70 25.74
N HIS A 156 5.67 6.50 25.85
CA HIS A 156 5.28 6.28 26.53
C HIS A 156 5.28 5.43 26.74
N GLY A 157 5.65 5.28 26.86
CA GLY A 157 5.60 4.81 27.04
C GLY A 157 6.04 4.19 27.36
N LYS A 158 6.46 4.43 27.50
CA LYS A 158 6.70 4.31 27.79
C LYS A 158 6.70 4.09 28.41
N LYS A 159 6.86 4.26 28.68
CA LYS A 159 6.65 4.46 29.10
C LYS A 159 6.48 4.17 29.55
N HIS A 160 6.87 4.29 29.79
CA HIS A 160 6.45 4.56 29.98
C HIS A 160 6.45 4.27 30.17
N LEU A 161 6.78 4.28 30.43
CA LEU A 161 6.52 4.40 30.52
C LEU A 161 6.43 4.29 30.68
#